data_5532e93f8922904dab286299c3b6b43b
#
_entry.id   5532e93f8922904dab286299c3b6b43b
#
_cell.length_a   1.000
_cell.length_b   1.000
_cell.length_c   1.000
_cell.angle_alpha   90.00
_cell.angle_beta   90.00
_cell.angle_gamma   90.00
#
_symmetry.space_group_name_H-M   'P 1'
#
loop_
_entity.id
_entity.type
_entity.pdbx_description
1 polymer ?
#
loop_
_entity_poly.entity_id
_entity_poly.type
_entity_poly.pdbx_seq_one_letter_code
_entity_poly.pdbx_strand_id
1 'polypeptide(L)'
;MKFVRINESDISSERLNGETIIISFSNGSYYNAAGTAADLLFLISKQIHPEMWSEILAKAFSGYGEDSDHITVFIEKGLSEGILKLTDEESLIRKVIDLPNDTVRNNWIEPKLDKYEDFQDLLMVDPIHDTTEEGWPKLNDE
;
A
#
# COMPACT_ATOMS: atom_id res chain seq x y z
N MET A 1 -4.26 1.51 24.05
CA MET A 1 -3.56 1.90 22.82
C MET A 1 -4.11 1.12 21.63
N LYS A 2 -4.22 1.77 20.49
CA LYS A 2 -4.73 1.11 19.30
C LYS A 2 -3.60 0.84 18.31
N PHE A 3 -3.73 -0.26 17.61
CA PHE A 3 -2.79 -0.64 16.55
C PHE A 3 -3.54 -0.73 15.23
N VAL A 4 -2.82 -0.59 14.13
CA VAL A 4 -3.40 -0.58 12.79
C VAL A 4 -3.27 -1.97 12.17
N ARG A 5 -4.32 -2.40 11.49
CA ARG A 5 -4.32 -3.67 10.77
C ARG A 5 -4.91 -3.48 9.39
N ILE A 6 -4.56 -4.36 8.49
CA ILE A 6 -5.25 -4.44 7.20
C ILE A 6 -6.67 -4.93 7.48
N ASN A 7 -7.65 -4.28 6.88
CA ASN A 7 -9.05 -4.65 7.08
C ASN A 7 -9.43 -5.83 6.19
N GLU A 8 -8.88 -7.00 6.50
CA GLU A 8 -8.93 -8.18 5.63
C GLU A 8 -10.33 -8.72 5.39
N SER A 9 -11.27 -8.40 6.27
CA SER A 9 -12.64 -8.86 6.06
C SER A 9 -13.36 -8.06 4.98
N ASP A 10 -12.82 -6.93 4.58
CA ASP A 10 -13.50 -6.01 3.68
C ASP A 10 -12.71 -5.71 2.41
N ILE A 11 -11.44 -6.04 2.37
CA ILE A 11 -10.62 -5.77 1.19
C ILE A 11 -9.82 -7.00 0.79
N SER A 12 -9.42 -7.00 -0.47
CA SER A 12 -8.42 -7.94 -0.97
C SER A 12 -7.26 -7.11 -1.53
N SER A 13 -6.05 -7.56 -1.31
CA SER A 13 -4.89 -6.83 -1.82
C SER A 13 -3.84 -7.78 -2.36
N GLU A 14 -3.07 -7.30 -3.31
CA GLU A 14 -1.97 -8.06 -3.87
C GLU A 14 -0.82 -7.13 -4.21
N ARG A 15 0.38 -7.52 -3.81
CA ARG A 15 1.58 -6.76 -4.09
C ARG A 15 2.30 -7.35 -5.29
N LEU A 16 2.71 -6.48 -6.21
CA LEU A 16 3.45 -6.89 -7.40
C LEU A 16 4.34 -5.73 -7.84
N ASN A 17 5.62 -5.99 -8.01
CA ASN A 17 6.60 -5.01 -8.50
C ASN A 17 6.62 -3.71 -7.69
N GLY A 18 6.57 -3.84 -6.38
CA GLY A 18 6.66 -2.68 -5.50
C GLY A 18 5.39 -1.87 -5.38
N GLU A 19 4.28 -2.36 -5.92
CA GLU A 19 2.97 -1.72 -5.82
C GLU A 19 1.96 -2.68 -5.24
N THR A 20 0.98 -2.15 -4.54
CA THR A 20 -0.11 -2.97 -4.00
C THR A 20 -1.42 -2.48 -4.57
N ILE A 21 -2.15 -3.39 -5.19
CA ILE A 21 -3.50 -3.11 -5.69
C ILE A 21 -4.49 -3.62 -4.65
N ILE A 22 -5.45 -2.80 -4.32
CA ILE A 22 -6.44 -3.09 -3.29
C ILE A 22 -7.83 -2.99 -3.88
N ILE A 23 -8.67 -3.97 -3.57
CA ILE A 23 -10.08 -3.97 -3.98
C ILE A 23 -10.91 -3.90 -2.71
N SER A 24 -11.80 -2.94 -2.62
CA SER A 24 -12.71 -2.81 -1.49
C SER A 24 -14.04 -3.44 -1.83
N PHE A 25 -14.47 -4.41 -1.03
CA PHE A 25 -15.72 -5.09 -1.26
C PHE A 25 -16.92 -4.25 -0.80
N SER A 26 -16.71 -3.37 0.18
CA SER A 26 -17.81 -2.58 0.72
C SER A 26 -18.19 -1.42 -0.17
N ASN A 27 -17.23 -0.77 -0.83
CA ASN A 27 -17.55 0.40 -1.64
C ASN A 27 -17.29 0.21 -3.14
N GLY A 28 -16.76 -0.95 -3.54
CA GLY A 28 -16.51 -1.26 -4.94
C GLY A 28 -15.36 -0.51 -5.57
N SER A 29 -14.57 0.20 -4.77
CA SER A 29 -13.46 0.98 -5.30
C SER A 29 -12.17 0.17 -5.36
N TYR A 30 -11.25 0.63 -6.18
CA TYR A 30 -9.91 0.08 -6.31
C TYR A 30 -8.92 1.12 -5.88
N TYR A 31 -7.80 0.67 -5.33
CA TYR A 31 -6.75 1.59 -4.86
C TYR A 31 -5.41 1.07 -5.32
N ASN A 32 -4.50 2.00 -5.57
CA ASN A 32 -3.11 1.66 -5.86
C ASN A 32 -2.21 2.32 -4.82
N ALA A 33 -1.37 1.52 -4.19
CA ALA A 33 -0.39 2.01 -3.24
C ALA A 33 0.98 1.65 -3.79
N ALA A 34 1.73 2.65 -4.24
CA ALA A 34 3.03 2.44 -4.87
C ALA A 34 4.15 2.91 -3.96
N GLY A 35 5.32 2.31 -4.09
CA GLY A 35 6.53 2.74 -3.40
C GLY A 35 6.39 2.68 -1.89
N THR A 36 6.61 3.81 -1.23
CA THR A 36 6.58 3.89 0.23
C THR A 36 5.22 3.46 0.81
N ALA A 37 4.13 3.73 0.09
CA ALA A 37 2.80 3.32 0.53
C ALA A 37 2.68 1.80 0.55
N ALA A 38 3.18 1.12 -0.49
CA ALA A 38 3.15 -0.34 -0.52
C ALA A 38 4.00 -0.92 0.62
N ASP A 39 5.12 -0.29 0.91
CA ASP A 39 6.01 -0.78 1.97
C ASP A 39 5.40 -0.59 3.35
N LEU A 40 4.70 0.52 3.58
CA LEU A 40 3.97 0.70 4.84
C LEU A 40 2.89 -0.36 5.00
N LEU A 41 2.14 -0.64 3.95
CA LEU A 41 1.13 -1.70 4.00
C LEU A 41 1.77 -3.06 4.30
N PHE A 42 2.96 -3.31 3.74
CA PHE A 42 3.69 -4.53 4.05
C PHE A 42 4.01 -4.63 5.54
N LEU A 43 4.53 -3.56 6.14
CA LEU A 43 4.86 -3.57 7.57
C LEU A 43 3.60 -3.80 8.42
N ILE A 44 2.49 -3.19 8.05
CA ILE A 44 1.24 -3.38 8.77
C ILE A 44 0.77 -4.83 8.64
N SER A 45 0.86 -5.39 7.44
CA SER A 45 0.41 -6.78 7.20
C SER A 45 1.22 -7.80 7.98
N LYS A 46 2.48 -7.49 8.26
CA LYS A 46 3.36 -8.38 9.02
C LYS A 46 3.29 -8.13 10.52
N GLN A 47 2.44 -7.20 10.95
CA GLN A 47 2.26 -6.86 12.37
C GLN A 47 3.56 -6.41 13.02
N ILE A 48 4.36 -5.65 12.26
CA ILE A 48 5.57 -5.05 12.80
C ILE A 48 5.16 -3.93 13.73
N HIS A 49 5.71 -3.92 14.94
CA HIS A 49 5.37 -2.89 15.91
C HIS A 49 5.74 -1.51 15.37
N PRO A 50 4.87 -0.50 15.50
CA PRO A 50 5.16 0.82 14.93
C PRO A 50 6.48 1.44 15.38
N GLU A 51 6.96 1.07 16.57
CA GLU A 51 8.25 1.57 17.07
C GLU A 51 9.42 1.14 16.18
N MET A 52 9.24 0.11 15.38
CA MET A 52 10.30 -0.41 14.51
C MET A 52 10.28 0.23 13.13
N TRP A 53 9.18 0.91 12.77
CA TRP A 53 9.00 1.42 11.40
C TRP A 53 10.08 2.44 11.02
N SER A 54 10.41 3.32 11.95
CA SER A 54 11.35 4.40 11.69
C SER A 54 12.71 3.85 11.23
N GLU A 55 13.22 2.88 11.94
CA GLU A 55 14.51 2.29 11.62
C GLU A 55 14.48 1.53 10.29
N ILE A 56 13.40 0.79 10.05
CA ILE A 56 13.25 0.04 8.80
C ILE A 56 13.18 0.99 7.61
N LEU A 57 12.40 2.05 7.73
CA LEU A 57 12.21 2.99 6.62
C LEU A 57 13.46 3.83 6.38
N ALA A 58 14.16 4.18 7.45
CA ALA A 58 15.39 4.96 7.31
C ALA A 58 16.49 4.17 6.61
N LYS A 59 16.50 2.85 6.77
CA LYS A 59 17.46 2.01 6.06
C LYS A 59 17.14 1.91 4.56
N ALA A 60 15.87 1.99 4.22
CA ALA A 60 15.44 1.78 2.84
C ALA A 60 15.37 3.07 2.03
N PHE A 61 15.13 4.20 2.67
CA PHE A 61 14.83 5.44 1.95
C PHE A 61 15.70 6.59 2.45
N SER A 62 16.41 7.23 1.53
CA SER A 62 17.17 8.44 1.83
C SER A 62 16.19 9.57 2.16
N GLY A 63 16.57 10.39 3.12
CA GLY A 63 15.76 11.55 3.46
C GLY A 63 14.57 11.28 4.34
N TYR A 64 14.39 10.04 4.80
CA TYR A 64 13.32 9.75 5.74
C TYR A 64 13.54 10.50 7.04
N GLY A 65 12.52 11.21 7.51
CA GLY A 65 12.59 12.00 8.74
C GLY A 65 11.45 11.64 9.68
N GLU A 66 11.77 11.50 10.96
CA GLU A 66 10.79 11.07 11.94
C GLU A 66 9.77 12.13 12.30
N ASP A 67 10.09 13.37 12.03
CA ASP A 67 9.19 14.48 12.33
C ASP A 67 8.13 14.65 11.26
N SER A 68 8.10 13.76 10.31
CA SER A 68 7.15 13.83 9.21
C SER A 68 5.78 13.33 9.63
N ASP A 69 4.73 14.02 9.21
CA ASP A 69 3.36 13.58 9.41
C ASP A 69 2.89 12.63 8.32
N HIS A 70 3.75 12.30 7.38
CA HIS A 70 3.35 11.54 6.19
C HIS A 70 2.73 10.19 6.53
N ILE A 71 3.31 9.49 7.50
CA ILE A 71 2.80 8.19 7.89
C ILE A 71 1.43 8.31 8.55
N THR A 72 1.30 9.30 9.46
CA THR A 72 0.02 9.54 10.13
C THR A 72 -1.07 9.88 9.12
N VAL A 73 -0.78 10.75 8.16
CA VAL A 73 -1.74 11.13 7.13
C VAL A 73 -2.15 9.92 6.30
N PHE A 74 -1.19 9.08 5.93
CA PHE A 74 -1.47 7.88 5.16
C PHE A 74 -2.38 6.93 5.94
N ILE A 75 -2.09 6.71 7.22
CA ILE A 75 -2.89 5.83 8.06
C ILE A 75 -4.31 6.37 8.21
N GLU A 76 -4.45 7.67 8.42
CA GLU A 76 -5.78 8.28 8.54
C GLU A 76 -6.58 8.12 7.26
N LYS A 77 -5.91 8.24 6.12
CA LYS A 77 -6.57 8.02 4.83
C LYS A 77 -7.03 6.57 4.70
N GLY A 78 -6.15 5.63 5.05
CA GLY A 78 -6.50 4.21 4.99
C GLY A 78 -7.67 3.86 5.91
N LEU A 79 -7.70 4.46 7.10
CA LEU A 79 -8.82 4.24 8.03
C LEU A 79 -10.11 4.82 7.47
N SER A 80 -10.07 6.02 6.91
CA SER A 80 -11.26 6.67 6.39
C SER A 80 -11.82 5.93 5.17
N GLU A 81 -10.96 5.30 4.39
CA GLU A 81 -11.37 4.55 3.20
C GLU A 81 -11.76 3.10 3.53
N GLY A 82 -11.60 2.67 4.77
CA GLY A 82 -11.94 1.31 5.17
C GLY A 82 -10.93 0.25 4.79
N ILE A 83 -9.75 0.67 4.35
CA ILE A 83 -8.67 -0.24 3.98
C ILE A 83 -7.95 -0.74 5.23
N LEU A 84 -7.83 0.13 6.21
CA LEU A 84 -7.20 -0.17 7.50
C LEU A 84 -8.26 -0.13 8.59
N LYS A 85 -7.96 -0.80 9.69
CA LYS A 85 -8.81 -0.76 10.87
C LYS A 85 -7.94 -0.70 12.12
N LEU A 86 -8.53 -0.25 13.22
CA LEU A 86 -7.84 -0.21 14.50
C LEU A 86 -8.21 -1.41 15.33
N THR A 87 -7.25 -1.87 16.13
CA THR A 87 -7.45 -2.98 17.05
C THR A 87 -6.69 -2.72 18.35
N ASP A 88 -7.17 -3.33 19.43
CA ASP A 88 -6.43 -3.32 20.70
C ASP A 88 -5.34 -4.39 20.76
N GLU A 89 -5.34 -5.29 19.81
CA GLU A 89 -4.32 -6.34 19.77
C GLU A 89 -2.97 -5.76 19.40
N GLU A 90 -2.00 -5.98 20.27
CA GLU A 90 -0.67 -5.43 20.06
C GLU A 90 0.05 -6.09 18.88
N SER A 91 0.76 -5.27 18.10
CA SER A 91 1.65 -5.77 17.06
C SER A 91 2.91 -6.27 17.77
N LEU A 92 3.16 -7.56 17.68
CA LEU A 92 4.17 -8.20 18.54
C LEU A 92 5.56 -8.28 17.95
N ILE A 93 5.71 -8.04 16.65
CA ILE A 93 7.01 -8.17 16.00
C ILE A 93 7.84 -6.91 16.25
N ARG A 94 8.84 -7.02 17.10
CA ARG A 94 9.71 -5.89 17.47
C ARG A 94 11.12 -6.11 16.94
N LYS A 95 11.22 -6.29 15.64
CA LYS A 95 12.49 -6.50 14.95
C LYS A 95 12.58 -5.59 13.75
N VAL A 96 13.81 -5.21 13.41
CA VAL A 96 14.07 -4.56 12.12
C VAL A 96 14.13 -5.68 11.09
N ILE A 97 13.20 -5.66 10.15
CA ILE A 97 13.15 -6.66 9.08
C ILE A 97 13.47 -5.99 7.76
N ASP A 98 13.78 -6.80 6.77
CA ASP A 98 14.00 -6.29 5.41
C ASP A 98 12.66 -6.11 4.72
N LEU A 99 12.55 -5.05 3.95
CA LEU A 99 11.41 -4.85 3.07
C LEU A 99 11.50 -5.83 1.90
N PRO A 100 10.39 -6.03 1.17
CA PRO A 100 10.41 -6.98 0.04
C PRO A 100 11.48 -6.64 -0.98
N ASN A 101 11.91 -7.64 -1.74
CA ASN A 101 12.97 -7.46 -2.74
C ASN A 101 12.59 -6.50 -3.85
N ASP A 102 11.31 -6.35 -4.12
CA ASP A 102 10.84 -5.43 -5.17
C ASP A 102 10.66 -3.99 -4.67
N THR A 103 11.07 -3.71 -3.44
CA THR A 103 11.08 -2.34 -2.91
C THR A 103 12.09 -1.50 -3.67
N VAL A 104 11.66 -0.35 -4.16
CA VAL A 104 12.55 0.59 -4.84
C VAL A 104 13.21 1.45 -3.76
N ARG A 105 14.50 1.24 -3.53
CA ARG A 105 15.25 1.95 -2.49
C ARG A 105 15.77 3.26 -3.02
N ASN A 106 15.05 4.28 -2.77
CA ASN A 106 15.24 5.62 -3.34
C ASN A 106 14.96 6.65 -2.28
N ASN A 107 14.73 7.88 -2.66
CA ASN A 107 14.42 8.94 -1.70
C ASN A 107 13.05 8.69 -1.07
N TRP A 108 12.92 9.13 0.17
CA TRP A 108 11.61 9.07 0.84
C TRP A 108 10.63 9.95 0.09
N ILE A 109 9.49 9.37 -0.25
CA ILE A 109 8.41 10.09 -0.90
C ILE A 109 7.17 9.87 -0.04
N GLU A 110 6.37 10.89 0.10
CA GLU A 110 5.16 10.81 0.88
C GLU A 110 4.28 9.65 0.38
N PRO A 111 3.92 8.71 1.27
CA PRO A 111 3.07 7.59 0.85
C PRO A 111 1.68 8.08 0.50
N LYS A 112 1.13 7.57 -0.59
CA LYS A 112 -0.18 7.97 -1.08
C LYS A 112 -0.99 6.78 -1.49
N LEU A 113 -2.30 6.95 -1.43
CA LEU A 113 -3.26 5.94 -1.81
C LEU A 113 -4.11 6.53 -2.93
N ASP A 114 -3.94 6.00 -4.14
CA ASP A 114 -4.70 6.48 -5.28
C ASP A 114 -5.98 5.66 -5.42
N LYS A 115 -7.11 6.33 -5.51
CA LYS A 115 -8.41 5.68 -5.53
C LYS A 115 -9.04 5.75 -6.91
N TYR A 116 -9.62 4.66 -7.35
CA TYR A 116 -10.29 4.55 -8.65
C TYR A 116 -11.68 3.97 -8.43
N GLU A 117 -12.68 4.58 -9.05
CA GLU A 117 -14.06 4.20 -8.81
C GLU A 117 -14.45 2.91 -9.51
N ASP A 118 -13.74 2.56 -10.57
CA ASP A 118 -13.97 1.28 -11.23
C ASP A 118 -12.68 0.79 -11.87
N PHE A 119 -12.72 -0.45 -12.30
CA PHE A 119 -11.55 -1.13 -12.82
C PHE A 119 -11.02 -0.46 -14.09
N GLN A 120 -11.89 0.09 -14.90
CA GLN A 120 -11.47 0.74 -16.13
C GLN A 120 -10.63 1.98 -15.82
N ASP A 121 -11.02 2.77 -14.82
CA ASP A 121 -10.24 3.92 -14.42
C ASP A 121 -8.85 3.51 -13.96
N LEU A 122 -8.77 2.40 -13.24
CA LEU A 122 -7.48 1.90 -12.79
C LEU A 122 -6.59 1.51 -13.97
N LEU A 123 -7.15 0.86 -14.97
CA LEU A 123 -6.39 0.44 -16.14
C LEU A 123 -5.85 1.62 -16.92
N MET A 124 -6.57 2.71 -16.96
CA MET A 124 -6.16 3.88 -17.74
C MET A 124 -4.93 4.57 -17.17
N VAL A 125 -4.56 4.25 -15.96
CA VAL A 125 -3.37 4.83 -15.33
C VAL A 125 -2.10 4.15 -15.78
N ASP A 126 -2.21 2.93 -16.27
CA ASP A 126 -1.04 2.13 -16.62
C ASP A 126 -0.70 2.27 -18.10
N PRO A 127 0.39 2.94 -18.44
CA PRO A 127 0.75 3.16 -19.84
C PRO A 127 1.11 1.88 -20.59
N ILE A 128 1.38 0.81 -19.90
CA ILE A 128 1.75 -0.43 -20.54
C ILE A 128 0.61 -1.01 -21.35
N HIS A 129 -0.60 -0.64 -21.05
CA HIS A 129 -1.76 -1.15 -21.75
C HIS A 129 -1.88 -0.67 -23.17
N ASP A 130 -0.98 0.14 -23.59
CA ASP A 130 -0.95 0.54 -24.98
C ASP A 130 -0.60 -0.56 -25.90
N THR A 131 -0.12 -1.60 -25.38
CA THR A 131 0.25 -2.67 -26.25
C THR A 131 -0.91 -3.45 -26.64
N THR A 132 -1.17 -3.64 -27.17
CA THR A 132 -1.88 -4.33 -27.43
C THR A 132 -2.65 -4.55 -28.06
N GLU A 133 -2.72 -4.29 -28.26
CA GLU A 133 -3.40 -4.53 -28.62
C GLU A 133 -3.70 -5.38 -29.03
N GLU A 134 -3.54 -5.63 -29.04
CA GLU A 134 -3.65 -6.49 -29.19
C GLU A 134 -3.85 -7.17 -28.46
N GLY A 135 -3.91 -7.22 -28.08
CA GLY A 135 -4.07 -7.85 -27.45
C GLY A 135 -4.63 -8.24 -26.51
N TRP A 136 -5.01 -8.51 -25.97
CA TRP A 136 -5.61 -9.09 -25.11
C TRP A 136 -6.79 -9.24 -24.89
N PRO A 137 -6.70 -9.11 -25.21
CA PRO A 137 -7.50 -9.30 -25.10
C PRO A 137 -8.30 -9.15 -25.34
N LYS A 138 -8.55 -8.88 -25.47
CA LYS A 138 -9.16 -8.67 -25.70
C LYS A 138 -10.01 -8.96 -25.56
N LEU A 139 -10.15 -8.98 -25.11
CA LEU A 139 -10.76 -9.29 -24.94
C LEU A 139 -11.48 -9.28 -25.63
N ASN A 140 -11.36 -9.12 -25.86
CA ASN A 140 -11.87 -8.86 -26.45
C ASN A 140 -12.08 -9.00 -27.20
N ASP A 141 -12.09 -8.97 -27.24
CA ASP A 141 -12.18 -8.90 -27.91
C ASP A 141 -12.16 -9.22 -28.43
N GLU A 142 -12.19 -9.28 -28.29
CA GLU A 142 -12.04 -9.42 -28.62
C GLU A 142 -12.19 -9.64 -28.77
#